data_ce41f9d5e12c97c5a12e2a190ee5aab4
#
_entry.id   ce41f9d5e12c97c5a12e2a190ee5aab4
#
_cell.length_a   1.000
_cell.length_b   1.000
_cell.length_c   1.000
_cell.angle_alpha   90.00
_cell.angle_beta   90.00
_cell.angle_gamma   90.00
#
_symmetry.space_group_name_H-M   'P 1'
#
loop_
_entity.id
_entity.type
_entity.pdbx_description
1 polymer ?
#
loop_
_entity_poly.entity_id
_entity_poly.type
_entity_poly.pdbx_seq_one_letter_code
_entity_poly.pdbx_strand_id
1 'polypeptide(L)'
;MPLDIDIDSLKSRVTKLDDDELIKIAFTNANEYQPVAIEVAREELSRRGIEVEVVATDPAGTRLLPTEPEYKGARGWLLLFCFSLTVFSPLPTLVSFGAGYSESSKYFDQFPGLRVITVIDMFLSLGVVAFSIYEGAGLWGIRPGAVQMAKRYLLCFLGYHAVAAILPFMAGLPSASTDAIIMPVAQDTLRGVIYFAVWYSYLNNSKRVKATFGL
;
A
#
# COMPACT_ATOMS: atom_id res chain seq x y z
N MET A 1 42.12 2.72 41.50
CA MET A 1 41.34 3.95 41.27
C MET A 1 40.18 3.60 40.34
N PRO A 2 38.92 3.69 40.74
CA PRO A 2 37.84 3.60 39.81
C PRO A 2 37.86 4.82 38.91
N LEU A 3 37.92 4.61 37.61
CA LEU A 3 37.76 5.68 36.61
C LEU A 3 36.36 6.24 36.79
N ASP A 4 36.29 7.51 37.20
CA ASP A 4 35.04 8.26 37.28
C ASP A 4 34.54 8.46 35.84
N ILE A 5 33.62 7.56 35.42
CA ILE A 5 33.07 7.61 34.06
C ILE A 5 31.99 8.68 34.07
N ASP A 6 32.19 9.75 33.34
CA ASP A 6 31.19 10.75 33.09
C ASP A 6 30.04 10.14 32.26
N ILE A 7 28.97 9.72 32.97
CA ILE A 7 27.81 9.07 32.40
C ILE A 7 27.10 9.94 31.40
N ASP A 8 27.12 11.27 31.57
CA ASP A 8 26.45 12.21 30.67
C ASP A 8 27.16 12.31 29.32
N SER A 9 28.51 12.30 29.37
CA SER A 9 29.31 12.27 28.13
C SER A 9 29.15 10.93 27.41
N LEU A 10 29.05 9.83 28.12
CA LEU A 10 28.79 8.49 27.56
C LEU A 10 27.41 8.43 26.90
N LYS A 11 26.34 8.90 27.55
CA LYS A 11 24.99 8.99 26.98
C LYS A 11 24.97 9.82 25.69
N SER A 12 25.64 10.97 25.69
CA SER A 12 25.72 11.85 24.50
C SER A 12 26.44 11.18 23.31
N ARG A 13 27.43 10.31 23.58
CA ARG A 13 28.12 9.54 22.53
C ARG A 13 27.29 8.39 22.02
N VAL A 14 26.66 7.64 22.92
CA VAL A 14 25.81 6.49 22.58
C VAL A 14 24.57 6.91 21.75
N THR A 15 23.99 8.05 22.04
CA THR A 15 22.84 8.59 21.27
C THR A 15 23.19 8.90 19.81
N LYS A 16 24.47 9.10 19.48
CA LYS A 16 24.94 9.39 18.11
C LYS A 16 25.28 8.15 17.30
N LEU A 17 25.34 6.97 17.94
CA LEU A 17 25.65 5.72 17.29
C LEU A 17 24.44 5.23 16.50
N ASP A 18 24.70 4.47 15.43
CA ASP A 18 23.64 3.80 14.68
C ASP A 18 23.13 2.54 15.44
N ASP A 19 22.05 1.98 14.96
CA ASP A 19 21.37 0.85 15.63
C ASP A 19 22.24 -0.43 15.60
N ASP A 20 23.02 -0.63 14.53
CA ASP A 20 23.93 -1.78 14.41
C ASP A 20 25.10 -1.67 15.36
N GLU A 21 25.62 -0.47 15.58
CA GLU A 21 26.69 -0.23 16.56
C GLU A 21 26.20 -0.39 17.98
N LEU A 22 24.99 0.09 18.28
CA LEU A 22 24.36 -0.10 19.58
C LEU A 22 24.12 -1.58 19.90
N ILE A 23 23.66 -2.38 18.93
CA ILE A 23 23.46 -3.83 19.07
C ILE A 23 24.80 -4.53 19.32
N LYS A 24 25.88 -4.15 18.64
CA LYS A 24 27.23 -4.69 18.88
C LYS A 24 27.71 -4.44 20.30
N ILE A 25 27.55 -3.23 20.82
CA ILE A 25 27.95 -2.85 22.16
C ILE A 25 27.11 -3.58 23.22
N ALA A 26 25.77 -3.62 23.02
CA ALA A 26 24.83 -4.12 24.00
C ALA A 26 24.83 -5.67 24.12
N PHE A 27 25.18 -6.37 23.03
CA PHE A 27 24.99 -7.82 22.93
C PHE A 27 26.14 -8.59 22.27
N THR A 28 26.63 -8.19 21.09
CA THR A 28 27.58 -9.02 20.32
C THR A 28 28.98 -9.01 20.94
N ASN A 29 29.47 -7.84 21.30
CA ASN A 29 30.83 -7.64 21.85
C ASN A 29 30.76 -7.15 23.30
N ALA A 30 29.74 -7.55 24.06
CA ALA A 30 29.53 -7.10 25.42
C ALA A 30 30.76 -7.34 26.34
N ASN A 31 31.56 -8.38 26.05
CA ASN A 31 32.78 -8.68 26.80
C ASN A 31 33.92 -7.67 26.61
N GLU A 32 33.86 -6.84 25.56
CA GLU A 32 34.87 -5.85 25.22
C GLU A 32 34.57 -4.46 25.82
N TYR A 33 33.33 -4.27 26.30
CA TYR A 33 32.85 -3.00 26.81
C TYR A 33 32.61 -3.04 28.33
N GLN A 34 32.66 -1.87 28.93
CA GLN A 34 32.40 -1.74 30.36
C GLN A 34 30.87 -1.93 30.62
N PRO A 35 30.49 -2.52 31.79
CA PRO A 35 29.09 -2.79 32.12
C PRO A 35 28.17 -1.57 31.98
N VAL A 36 28.67 -0.38 32.35
CA VAL A 36 27.92 0.87 32.26
C VAL A 36 27.63 1.25 30.78
N ALA A 37 28.56 1.00 29.87
CA ALA A 37 28.35 1.27 28.45
C ALA A 37 27.32 0.35 27.83
N ILE A 38 27.31 -0.92 28.26
CA ILE A 38 26.32 -1.92 27.83
C ILE A 38 24.92 -1.52 28.29
N GLU A 39 24.78 -1.06 29.53
CA GLU A 39 23.49 -0.65 30.09
C GLU A 39 22.94 0.59 29.38
N VAL A 40 23.79 1.61 29.15
CA VAL A 40 23.41 2.82 28.39
C VAL A 40 23.01 2.48 26.94
N ALA A 41 23.71 1.56 26.28
CA ALA A 41 23.37 1.12 24.93
C ALA A 41 22.02 0.38 24.88
N ARG A 42 21.70 -0.46 25.89
CA ARG A 42 20.41 -1.14 26.03
C ARG A 42 19.28 -0.15 26.29
N GLU A 43 19.50 0.84 27.16
CA GLU A 43 18.52 1.89 27.45
C GLU A 43 18.21 2.69 26.17
N GLU A 44 19.21 3.02 25.37
CA GLU A 44 19.03 3.75 24.10
C GLU A 44 18.30 2.90 23.04
N LEU A 45 18.61 1.60 22.91
CA LEU A 45 17.89 0.68 22.04
C LEU A 45 16.41 0.57 22.43
N SER A 46 16.13 0.44 23.72
CA SER A 46 14.77 0.42 24.25
C SER A 46 14.03 1.74 23.98
N ARG A 47 14.70 2.87 24.14
CA ARG A 47 14.16 4.22 23.82
C ARG A 47 13.79 4.36 22.34
N ARG A 48 14.60 3.76 21.46
CA ARG A 48 14.33 3.72 20.00
C ARG A 48 13.27 2.69 19.61
N GLY A 49 12.75 1.90 20.57
CA GLY A 49 11.76 0.85 20.32
C GLY A 49 12.34 -0.36 19.58
N ILE A 50 13.65 -0.60 19.72
CA ILE A 50 14.34 -1.74 19.11
C ILE A 50 14.39 -2.85 20.14
N GLU A 51 13.50 -3.83 20.00
CA GLU A 51 13.56 -5.07 20.78
C GLU A 51 14.51 -6.05 20.07
N VAL A 52 15.53 -6.50 20.80
CA VAL A 52 16.47 -7.53 20.34
C VAL A 52 16.12 -8.84 21.02
N GLU A 53 15.63 -9.82 20.27
CA GLU A 53 15.40 -11.16 20.78
C GLU A 53 16.74 -11.90 20.91
N VAL A 54 17.16 -12.15 22.13
CA VAL A 54 18.37 -12.93 22.41
C VAL A 54 18.02 -14.42 22.29
N VAL A 55 18.23 -14.98 21.11
CA VAL A 55 18.13 -16.43 20.92
C VAL A 55 19.42 -17.06 21.45
N ALA A 56 19.34 -17.67 22.63
CA ALA A 56 20.44 -18.44 23.20
C ALA A 56 20.65 -19.71 22.33
N THR A 57 21.60 -19.66 21.45
CA THR A 57 22.05 -20.83 20.69
C THR A 57 23.47 -21.14 21.12
N ASP A 58 23.67 -22.35 21.69
CA ASP A 58 24.90 -23.07 21.98
C ASP A 58 26.15 -22.32 22.52
N PRO A 59 27.00 -22.95 23.34
CA PRO A 59 28.10 -22.30 24.06
C PRO A 59 29.20 -21.65 23.18
N ALA A 60 29.02 -21.57 21.88
CA ALA A 60 30.01 -21.02 20.94
C ALA A 60 29.58 -19.75 20.18
N GLY A 61 28.39 -19.21 20.41
CA GLY A 61 28.03 -17.95 19.72
C GLY A 61 26.57 -17.54 19.87
N THR A 62 26.33 -16.50 20.63
CA THR A 62 25.03 -15.81 20.66
C THR A 62 24.84 -15.08 19.31
N ARG A 63 23.98 -15.58 18.46
CA ARG A 63 23.60 -14.89 17.21
C ARG A 63 22.42 -13.97 17.54
N LEU A 64 22.69 -12.69 17.54
CA LEU A 64 21.67 -11.66 17.70
C LEU A 64 21.00 -11.43 16.36
N LEU A 65 19.70 -11.67 16.29
CA LEU A 65 18.88 -11.22 15.18
C LEU A 65 18.15 -9.96 15.66
N PRO A 66 18.32 -8.80 14.99
CA PRO A 66 17.44 -7.67 15.25
C PRO A 66 16.03 -8.17 14.99
N THR A 67 15.15 -8.05 15.99
CA THR A 67 13.72 -8.25 15.76
C THR A 67 13.31 -7.12 14.84
N GLU A 68 13.20 -7.41 13.54
CA GLU A 68 12.60 -6.45 12.63
C GLU A 68 11.27 -6.01 13.24
N PRO A 69 11.00 -4.69 13.33
CA PRO A 69 9.72 -4.22 13.82
C PRO A 69 8.66 -4.97 13.03
N GLU A 70 7.71 -5.58 13.75
CA GLU A 70 6.75 -6.53 13.18
C GLU A 70 5.85 -5.84 12.14
N TYR A 71 6.39 -5.62 10.93
CA TYR A 71 5.67 -5.07 9.79
C TYR A 71 4.69 -6.09 9.17
N LYS A 72 4.47 -7.22 9.85
CA LYS A 72 3.57 -8.27 9.38
C LYS A 72 2.11 -7.85 9.55
N GLY A 73 1.33 -8.07 8.49
CA GLY A 73 -0.11 -7.86 8.47
C GLY A 73 -0.58 -6.61 7.74
N ALA A 74 -1.88 -6.59 7.39
CA ALA A 74 -2.55 -5.49 6.71
C ALA A 74 -2.81 -4.33 7.68
N ARG A 75 -1.80 -3.51 7.96
CA ARG A 75 -1.88 -2.30 8.81
C ARG A 75 -1.41 -1.07 8.06
N GLY A 76 -1.77 0.12 8.52
CA GLY A 76 -1.39 1.40 7.93
C GLY A 76 -1.84 1.55 6.48
N TRP A 77 -0.97 1.96 5.58
CA TRP A 77 -1.28 2.19 4.17
C TRP A 77 -1.75 0.93 3.43
N LEU A 78 -1.23 -0.25 3.80
CA LEU A 78 -1.70 -1.51 3.22
C LEU A 78 -3.16 -1.79 3.58
N LEU A 79 -3.56 -1.52 4.83
CA LEU A 79 -4.96 -1.61 5.26
C LEU A 79 -5.85 -0.64 4.48
N LEU A 80 -5.40 0.62 4.31
CA LEU A 80 -6.13 1.60 3.51
C LEU A 80 -6.32 1.13 2.07
N PHE A 81 -5.28 0.52 1.47
CA PHE A 81 -5.38 -0.05 0.13
C PHE A 81 -6.36 -1.22 0.06
N CYS A 82 -6.28 -2.18 0.99
CA CYS A 82 -7.25 -3.28 1.06
C CYS A 82 -8.69 -2.76 1.20
N PHE A 83 -8.90 -1.76 2.05
CA PHE A 83 -10.21 -1.14 2.24
C PHE A 83 -10.67 -0.38 1.01
N SER A 84 -9.77 0.30 0.31
CA SER A 84 -10.08 0.97 -0.95
C SER A 84 -10.55 0.00 -2.03
N LEU A 85 -9.96 -1.19 -2.11
CA LEU A 85 -10.35 -2.22 -3.06
C LEU A 85 -11.70 -2.88 -2.72
N THR A 86 -11.96 -3.13 -1.44
CA THR A 86 -13.14 -3.89 -1.01
C THR A 86 -14.38 -3.04 -0.80
N VAL A 87 -14.22 -1.75 -0.47
CA VAL A 87 -15.33 -0.87 -0.10
C VAL A 87 -15.38 0.39 -0.95
N PHE A 88 -14.29 1.18 -0.97
CA PHE A 88 -14.32 2.50 -1.61
C PHE A 88 -14.38 2.44 -3.14
N SER A 89 -13.87 1.40 -3.78
CA SER A 89 -13.98 1.22 -5.23
C SER A 89 -15.35 0.65 -5.63
N PRO A 90 -15.84 -0.45 -5.03
CA PRO A 90 -17.12 -1.06 -5.40
C PRO A 90 -18.33 -0.19 -5.09
N LEU A 91 -18.38 0.42 -3.90
CA LEU A 91 -19.59 1.07 -3.41
C LEU A 91 -20.04 2.26 -4.26
N PRO A 92 -19.17 3.26 -4.56
CA PRO A 92 -19.55 4.36 -5.43
C PRO A 92 -19.91 3.90 -6.84
N THR A 93 -19.19 2.90 -7.38
CA THR A 93 -19.48 2.36 -8.71
C THR A 93 -20.87 1.76 -8.78
N LEU A 94 -21.27 0.96 -7.79
CA LEU A 94 -22.61 0.36 -7.73
C LEU A 94 -23.71 1.40 -7.56
N VAL A 95 -23.48 2.44 -6.74
CA VAL A 95 -24.43 3.55 -6.55
C VAL A 95 -24.58 4.37 -7.85
N SER A 96 -23.48 4.72 -8.50
CA SER A 96 -23.46 5.47 -9.75
C SER A 96 -24.13 4.70 -10.90
N PHE A 97 -24.12 3.38 -10.82
CA PHE A 97 -24.70 2.48 -11.80
C PHE A 97 -26.20 2.73 -12.01
N GLY A 98 -26.97 2.71 -10.91
CA GLY A 98 -28.40 2.89 -10.96
C GLY A 98 -28.79 4.30 -11.44
N ALA A 99 -28.08 5.32 -10.93
CA ALA A 99 -28.31 6.70 -11.30
C ALA A 99 -27.93 6.97 -12.77
N GLY A 100 -26.75 6.52 -13.20
CA GLY A 100 -26.26 6.71 -14.57
C GLY A 100 -27.10 6.02 -15.62
N TYR A 101 -27.52 4.78 -15.35
CA TYR A 101 -28.42 4.05 -16.25
C TYR A 101 -29.79 4.75 -16.36
N SER A 102 -30.38 5.14 -15.23
CA SER A 102 -31.67 5.81 -15.20
C SER A 102 -31.65 7.13 -15.99
N GLU A 103 -30.58 7.89 -15.87
CA GLU A 103 -30.43 9.16 -16.61
C GLU A 103 -30.20 8.92 -18.10
N SER A 104 -29.28 8.03 -18.46
CA SER A 104 -28.96 7.71 -19.86
C SER A 104 -30.14 7.05 -20.60
N SER A 105 -30.96 6.26 -19.91
CA SER A 105 -32.09 5.55 -20.52
C SER A 105 -33.12 6.45 -21.13
N LYS A 106 -33.26 7.69 -20.67
CA LYS A 106 -34.18 8.70 -21.21
C LYS A 106 -33.85 9.08 -22.66
N TYR A 107 -32.60 8.86 -23.09
CA TYR A 107 -32.10 9.27 -24.40
C TYR A 107 -31.82 8.10 -25.34
N PHE A 108 -32.08 6.86 -24.94
CA PHE A 108 -31.75 5.67 -25.72
C PHE A 108 -32.52 5.59 -27.06
N ASP A 109 -33.76 6.09 -27.08
CA ASP A 109 -34.56 6.12 -28.31
C ASP A 109 -34.05 7.15 -29.33
N GLN A 110 -33.45 8.24 -28.81
CA GLN A 110 -32.88 9.29 -29.66
C GLN A 110 -31.46 8.95 -30.14
N PHE A 111 -30.70 8.25 -29.28
CA PHE A 111 -29.31 7.88 -29.54
C PHE A 111 -29.07 6.40 -29.25
N PRO A 112 -29.35 5.49 -30.21
CA PRO A 112 -29.15 4.05 -30.01
C PRO A 112 -27.71 3.66 -29.65
N GLY A 113 -26.71 4.42 -30.15
CA GLY A 113 -25.31 4.24 -29.79
C GLY A 113 -25.03 4.45 -28.30
N LEU A 114 -25.73 5.38 -27.66
CA LEU A 114 -25.62 5.63 -26.22
C LEU A 114 -26.01 4.40 -25.39
N ARG A 115 -27.07 3.69 -25.80
CA ARG A 115 -27.50 2.45 -25.16
C ARG A 115 -26.38 1.38 -25.20
N VAL A 116 -25.77 1.22 -26.38
CA VAL A 116 -24.71 0.22 -26.56
C VAL A 116 -23.51 0.51 -25.68
N ILE A 117 -23.02 1.75 -25.68
CA ILE A 117 -21.86 2.11 -24.88
C ILE A 117 -22.14 2.06 -23.38
N THR A 118 -23.35 2.47 -22.93
CA THR A 118 -23.77 2.36 -21.53
C THR A 118 -23.77 0.92 -21.07
N VAL A 119 -24.26 -0.02 -21.88
CA VAL A 119 -24.24 -1.44 -21.55
C VAL A 119 -22.84 -2.00 -21.53
N ILE A 120 -21.96 -1.62 -22.47
CA ILE A 120 -20.56 -2.03 -22.50
C ILE A 120 -19.84 -1.53 -21.25
N ASP A 121 -19.95 -0.25 -20.93
CA ASP A 121 -19.34 0.35 -19.75
C ASP A 121 -19.81 -0.35 -18.47
N MET A 122 -21.10 -0.68 -18.41
CA MET A 122 -21.71 -1.42 -17.34
C MET A 122 -21.05 -2.78 -17.12
N PHE A 123 -20.85 -3.56 -18.14
CA PHE A 123 -20.19 -4.88 -17.99
C PHE A 123 -18.71 -4.74 -17.64
N LEU A 124 -18.00 -3.79 -18.22
CA LEU A 124 -16.60 -3.54 -17.92
C LEU A 124 -16.40 -3.10 -16.48
N SER A 125 -17.20 -2.15 -16.00
CA SER A 125 -17.12 -1.65 -14.63
C SER A 125 -17.47 -2.73 -13.60
N LEU A 126 -18.48 -3.57 -13.86
CA LEU A 126 -18.79 -4.74 -13.03
C LEU A 126 -17.62 -5.73 -12.98
N GLY A 127 -16.96 -5.96 -14.11
CA GLY A 127 -15.76 -6.79 -14.16
C GLY A 127 -14.64 -6.25 -13.28
N VAL A 128 -14.39 -4.94 -13.35
CA VAL A 128 -13.39 -4.27 -12.51
C VAL A 128 -13.77 -4.32 -11.03
N VAL A 129 -15.05 -4.13 -10.69
CA VAL A 129 -15.55 -4.23 -9.31
C VAL A 129 -15.38 -5.66 -8.78
N ALA A 130 -15.76 -6.68 -9.53
CA ALA A 130 -15.58 -8.07 -9.12
C ALA A 130 -14.10 -8.41 -8.90
N PHE A 131 -13.24 -7.96 -9.80
CA PHE A 131 -11.80 -8.13 -9.68
C PHE A 131 -11.23 -7.39 -8.46
N SER A 132 -11.69 -6.16 -8.19
CA SER A 132 -11.31 -5.36 -7.02
C SER A 132 -11.62 -6.10 -5.70
N ILE A 133 -12.83 -6.64 -5.56
CA ILE A 133 -13.25 -7.38 -4.37
C ILE A 133 -12.41 -8.66 -4.21
N TYR A 134 -12.20 -9.41 -5.30
CA TYR A 134 -11.39 -10.63 -5.29
C TYR A 134 -9.97 -10.36 -4.82
N GLU A 135 -9.34 -9.31 -5.35
CA GLU A 135 -7.97 -8.91 -4.98
C GLU A 135 -7.89 -8.38 -3.55
N GLY A 136 -8.84 -7.53 -3.17
CA GLY A 136 -8.94 -7.05 -1.80
C GLY A 136 -9.02 -8.20 -0.81
N ALA A 137 -9.86 -9.20 -1.05
CA ALA A 137 -9.95 -10.41 -0.23
C ALA A 137 -8.65 -11.22 -0.21
N GLY A 138 -7.90 -11.26 -1.34
CA GLY A 138 -6.59 -11.90 -1.42
C GLY A 138 -5.54 -11.21 -0.56
N LEU A 139 -5.51 -9.88 -0.57
CA LEU A 139 -4.61 -9.07 0.25
C LEU A 139 -4.96 -9.15 1.74
N TRP A 140 -6.25 -9.12 2.11
CA TRP A 140 -6.70 -9.33 3.49
C TRP A 140 -6.28 -10.70 4.03
N GLY A 141 -6.37 -11.75 3.22
CA GLY A 141 -5.97 -13.11 3.55
C GLY A 141 -4.47 -13.38 3.46
N ILE A 142 -3.65 -12.39 3.14
CA ILE A 142 -2.19 -12.51 2.95
C ILE A 142 -1.84 -13.70 2.03
N ARG A 143 -2.59 -13.85 0.93
CA ARG A 143 -2.40 -15.00 0.03
C ARG A 143 -1.08 -14.88 -0.74
N PRO A 144 -0.38 -16.00 -0.99
CA PRO A 144 0.80 -15.99 -1.87
C PRO A 144 0.44 -15.43 -3.26
N GLY A 145 1.24 -14.51 -3.77
CA GLY A 145 1.01 -13.88 -5.07
C GLY A 145 -0.03 -12.75 -5.08
N ALA A 146 -0.71 -12.42 -3.96
CA ALA A 146 -1.72 -11.35 -3.90
C ALA A 146 -1.16 -10.00 -4.39
N VAL A 147 0.09 -9.66 -4.06
CA VAL A 147 0.71 -8.41 -4.52
C VAL A 147 0.85 -8.36 -6.05
N GLN A 148 1.21 -9.48 -6.68
CA GLN A 148 1.30 -9.53 -8.14
C GLN A 148 -0.07 -9.40 -8.80
N MET A 149 -1.08 -10.04 -8.23
CA MET A 149 -2.45 -9.94 -8.70
C MET A 149 -3.00 -8.52 -8.49
N ALA A 150 -2.73 -7.87 -7.36
CA ALA A 150 -3.07 -6.46 -7.14
C ALA A 150 -2.43 -5.53 -8.17
N LYS A 151 -1.19 -5.78 -8.58
CA LYS A 151 -0.55 -5.03 -9.68
C LYS A 151 -1.26 -5.25 -11.02
N ARG A 152 -1.69 -6.50 -11.31
CA ARG A 152 -2.48 -6.80 -12.51
C ARG A 152 -3.84 -6.12 -12.46
N TYR A 153 -4.51 -6.13 -11.30
CA TYR A 153 -5.74 -5.36 -11.11
C TYR A 153 -5.54 -3.88 -11.42
N LEU A 154 -4.50 -3.24 -10.87
CA LEU A 154 -4.21 -1.83 -11.13
C LEU A 154 -3.98 -1.54 -12.62
N LEU A 155 -3.33 -2.45 -13.36
CA LEU A 155 -3.18 -2.33 -14.82
C LEU A 155 -4.53 -2.48 -15.55
N CYS A 156 -5.37 -3.44 -15.16
CA CYS A 156 -6.71 -3.60 -15.72
C CYS A 156 -7.59 -2.38 -15.40
N PHE A 157 -7.50 -1.85 -14.20
CA PHE A 157 -8.18 -0.62 -13.78
C PHE A 157 -7.78 0.59 -14.64
N LEU A 158 -6.48 0.78 -14.89
CA LEU A 158 -5.98 1.82 -15.78
C LEU A 158 -6.48 1.62 -17.22
N GLY A 159 -6.46 0.36 -17.71
CA GLY A 159 -6.99 0.00 -19.02
C GLY A 159 -8.48 0.31 -19.15
N TYR A 160 -9.27 0.01 -18.10
CA TYR A 160 -10.68 0.38 -18.05
C TYR A 160 -10.88 1.89 -18.18
N HIS A 161 -10.15 2.72 -17.43
CA HIS A 161 -10.25 4.17 -17.55
C HIS A 161 -9.88 4.69 -18.94
N ALA A 162 -8.89 4.07 -19.59
CA ALA A 162 -8.55 4.43 -20.98
C ALA A 162 -9.69 4.09 -21.96
N VAL A 163 -10.32 2.93 -21.80
CA VAL A 163 -11.49 2.54 -22.62
C VAL A 163 -12.68 3.44 -22.31
N ALA A 164 -13.01 3.66 -21.04
CA ALA A 164 -14.11 4.51 -20.60
C ALA A 164 -13.97 5.96 -21.10
N ALA A 165 -12.74 6.45 -21.23
CA ALA A 165 -12.47 7.77 -21.80
C ALA A 165 -12.81 7.87 -23.30
N ILE A 166 -12.74 6.77 -24.04
CA ILE A 166 -12.99 6.72 -25.49
C ILE A 166 -14.47 6.45 -25.80
N LEU A 167 -15.15 5.65 -24.98
CA LEU A 167 -16.51 5.19 -25.20
C LEU A 167 -17.51 6.32 -25.54
N PRO A 168 -17.55 7.48 -24.85
CA PRO A 168 -18.51 8.54 -25.14
C PRO A 168 -18.40 9.09 -26.55
N PHE A 169 -17.19 9.12 -27.12
CA PHE A 169 -16.95 9.62 -28.49
C PHE A 169 -17.46 8.65 -29.56
N MET A 170 -17.71 7.39 -29.20
CA MET A 170 -18.27 6.39 -30.10
C MET A 170 -19.82 6.37 -30.08
N ALA A 171 -20.44 7.12 -29.17
CA ALA A 171 -21.89 7.15 -29.01
C ALA A 171 -22.67 7.82 -30.16
N GLY A 172 -21.97 8.57 -31.02
CA GLY A 172 -22.63 9.36 -32.08
C GLY A 172 -23.44 10.56 -31.56
N LEU A 173 -23.05 11.11 -30.41
CA LEU A 173 -23.68 12.26 -29.77
C LEU A 173 -23.37 13.55 -30.55
N PRO A 174 -24.26 14.57 -30.52
CA PRO A 174 -23.98 15.89 -31.05
C PRO A 174 -22.75 16.53 -30.40
N SER A 175 -22.01 17.37 -31.12
CA SER A 175 -20.77 18.01 -30.66
C SER A 175 -20.93 18.74 -29.32
N ALA A 176 -22.03 19.50 -29.16
CA ALA A 176 -22.31 20.21 -27.91
C ALA A 176 -22.43 19.28 -26.68
N SER A 177 -23.00 18.09 -26.87
CA SER A 177 -23.10 17.07 -25.81
C SER A 177 -21.75 16.44 -25.55
N THR A 178 -20.94 16.23 -26.58
CA THR A 178 -19.59 15.68 -26.46
C THR A 178 -18.69 16.67 -25.73
N ASP A 179 -18.74 17.95 -26.00
CA ASP A 179 -17.96 18.99 -25.32
C ASP A 179 -18.29 19.07 -23.82
N ALA A 180 -19.56 18.89 -23.46
CA ALA A 180 -19.98 18.86 -22.06
C ALA A 180 -19.40 17.65 -21.26
N ILE A 181 -19.06 16.56 -21.94
CA ILE A 181 -18.56 15.31 -21.33
C ILE A 181 -17.03 15.32 -21.21
N ILE A 182 -16.31 16.07 -22.03
CA ILE A 182 -14.83 16.07 -22.06
C ILE A 182 -14.23 16.33 -20.67
N MET A 183 -14.68 17.37 -19.98
CA MET A 183 -14.11 17.76 -18.69
C MET A 183 -14.36 16.72 -17.59
N PRO A 184 -15.58 16.19 -17.39
CA PRO A 184 -15.82 15.09 -16.45
C PRO A 184 -14.98 13.84 -16.76
N VAL A 185 -14.89 13.43 -18.02
CA VAL A 185 -14.12 12.27 -18.45
C VAL A 185 -12.62 12.46 -18.19
N ALA A 186 -12.09 13.66 -18.51
CA ALA A 186 -10.69 13.98 -18.24
C ALA A 186 -10.37 13.98 -16.75
N GLN A 187 -11.24 14.53 -15.91
CA GLN A 187 -11.07 14.51 -14.46
C GLN A 187 -11.09 13.10 -13.89
N ASP A 188 -12.00 12.26 -14.36
CA ASP A 188 -12.12 10.89 -13.87
C ASP A 188 -10.92 10.04 -14.32
N THR A 189 -10.49 10.18 -15.57
CA THR A 189 -9.27 9.56 -16.09
C THR A 189 -8.04 9.99 -15.29
N LEU A 190 -7.90 11.27 -14.99
CA LEU A 190 -6.78 11.80 -14.20
C LEU A 190 -6.77 11.21 -12.79
N ARG A 191 -7.93 11.12 -12.14
CA ARG A 191 -8.07 10.46 -10.81
C ARG A 191 -7.65 8.99 -10.88
N GLY A 192 -8.05 8.27 -11.93
CA GLY A 192 -7.65 6.88 -12.17
C GLY A 192 -6.13 6.71 -12.34
N VAL A 193 -5.49 7.60 -13.11
CA VAL A 193 -4.03 7.62 -13.29
C VAL A 193 -3.30 7.90 -11.98
N ILE A 194 -3.76 8.87 -11.19
CA ILE A 194 -3.16 9.19 -9.89
C ILE A 194 -3.31 7.99 -8.93
N TYR A 195 -4.49 7.40 -8.86
CA TYR A 195 -4.75 6.21 -8.04
C TYR A 195 -3.81 5.06 -8.42
N PHE A 196 -3.69 4.76 -9.71
CA PHE A 196 -2.77 3.76 -10.23
C PHE A 196 -1.32 4.07 -9.81
N ALA A 197 -0.84 5.29 -10.08
CA ALA A 197 0.55 5.66 -9.81
C ALA A 197 0.92 5.54 -8.33
N VAL A 198 0.05 6.02 -7.44
CA VAL A 198 0.25 5.95 -5.98
C VAL A 198 0.32 4.51 -5.51
N TRP A 199 -0.67 3.69 -5.84
CA TRP A 199 -0.74 2.33 -5.32
C TRP A 199 0.25 1.38 -5.98
N TYR A 200 0.51 1.54 -7.28
CA TYR A 200 1.51 0.74 -7.96
C TYR A 200 2.92 1.02 -7.43
N SER A 201 3.24 2.30 -7.18
CA SER A 201 4.50 2.70 -6.55
C SER A 201 4.60 2.17 -5.11
N TYR A 202 3.53 2.26 -4.33
CA TYR A 202 3.48 1.73 -2.98
C TYR A 202 3.74 0.22 -2.94
N LEU A 203 3.07 -0.55 -3.79
CA LEU A 203 3.25 -2.01 -3.85
C LEU A 203 4.66 -2.43 -4.26
N ASN A 204 5.38 -1.59 -5.03
CA ASN A 204 6.76 -1.88 -5.43
C ASN A 204 7.79 -1.53 -4.35
N ASN A 205 7.59 -0.43 -3.64
CA ASN A 205 8.63 0.18 -2.82
C ASN A 205 8.44 -0.06 -1.31
N SER A 206 7.24 -0.45 -0.86
CA SER A 206 6.92 -0.57 0.55
C SER A 206 7.65 -1.72 1.22
N LYS A 207 8.47 -1.41 2.21
CA LYS A 207 9.11 -2.40 3.09
C LYS A 207 8.07 -3.28 3.79
N ARG A 208 6.92 -2.70 4.19
CA ARG A 208 5.82 -3.43 4.83
C ARG A 208 5.21 -4.48 3.90
N VAL A 209 4.96 -4.13 2.63
CA VAL A 209 4.44 -5.08 1.64
C VAL A 209 5.42 -6.25 1.48
N LYS A 210 6.72 -5.96 1.35
CA LYS A 210 7.76 -6.99 1.24
C LYS A 210 7.79 -7.90 2.46
N ALA A 211 7.80 -7.34 3.67
CA ALA A 211 7.82 -8.10 4.91
C ALA A 211 6.53 -8.92 5.14
N THR A 212 5.36 -8.38 4.76
CA THR A 212 4.06 -9.06 4.95
C THR A 212 3.87 -10.23 4.00
N PHE A 213 4.34 -10.10 2.74
CA PHE A 213 4.11 -11.10 1.69
C PHE A 213 5.36 -11.92 1.34
N GLY A 214 6.49 -11.72 2.03
CA GLY A 214 7.72 -12.48 1.84
C GLY A 214 8.40 -12.21 0.48
N LEU A 215 8.41 -10.94 0.03
CA LEU A 215 8.95 -10.50 -1.26
C LEU A 215 10.34 -9.91 -1.12
#